data_575debf97eb0978dc612f48a51ff0084
#
_entry.id   575debf97eb0978dc612f48a51ff0084
#
_cell.length_a   1.000
_cell.length_b   1.000
_cell.length_c   1.000
_cell.angle_alpha   90.00
_cell.angle_beta   90.00
_cell.angle_gamma   90.00
#
_symmetry.space_group_name_H-M   'P 1'
#
loop_
_entity.id
_entity.type
_entity.pdbx_description
1 polymer ?
#
loop_
_entity_poly.entity_id
_entity_poly.type
_entity_poly.pdbx_seq_one_letter_code
_entity_poly.pdbx_strand_id
1 'polypeptide(L)'
;MRFHCLGVPHTVTSHEYVACAYTQKVLKFCKMMRARGHYIIHYGHEDSQVDCDEHATVITNEDLKKTYGNHNWRENFFKFDTGDHAYTTFYKNAIEEVRTRKQKNDFILPFWGAGVRPVCDAHQDMICVEPGIGYAGGHWAKWKVWESYAIMHAYLGLDSVGTCKAPWYDCVIPNYFDPEDFEFKAVKEDYFLFLGRVYDGKGIH
;
A
#
# COMPACT_ATOMS: atom_id res chain seq x y z
N MET A 1 16.31 -3.10 10.31
CA MET A 1 15.22 -2.13 10.65
C MET A 1 13.96 -2.93 10.90
N ARG A 2 12.97 -2.37 11.61
CA ARG A 2 11.64 -2.97 11.81
C ARG A 2 10.61 -2.11 11.09
N PHE A 3 9.75 -2.76 10.32
CA PHE A 3 8.72 -2.10 9.53
C PHE A 3 7.35 -2.63 9.92
N HIS A 4 6.45 -1.72 10.28
CA HIS A 4 5.03 -1.97 10.51
C HIS A 4 4.28 -1.63 9.24
N CYS A 5 3.94 -2.66 8.45
CA CYS A 5 3.31 -2.53 7.14
C CYS A 5 1.79 -2.62 7.27
N LEU A 6 1.10 -1.50 7.07
CA LEU A 6 -0.36 -1.45 7.11
C LEU A 6 -0.93 -1.93 5.77
N GLY A 7 -1.74 -2.98 5.80
CA GLY A 7 -2.50 -3.46 4.67
C GLY A 7 -3.65 -2.53 4.29
N VAL A 8 -4.38 -2.90 3.24
CA VAL A 8 -5.57 -2.17 2.77
C VAL A 8 -6.81 -2.75 3.45
N PRO A 9 -7.62 -1.96 4.18
CA PRO A 9 -8.68 -2.47 5.04
C PRO A 9 -9.74 -3.36 4.38
N HIS A 10 -10.04 -3.12 3.10
CA HIS A 10 -11.06 -3.85 2.34
C HIS A 10 -10.49 -4.95 1.43
N THR A 11 -9.23 -5.36 1.60
CA THR A 11 -8.59 -6.36 0.73
C THR A 11 -7.89 -7.45 1.53
N VAL A 12 -7.60 -8.56 0.87
CA VAL A 12 -6.73 -9.63 1.38
C VAL A 12 -5.36 -9.48 0.74
N THR A 13 -4.31 -9.33 1.54
CA THR A 13 -2.94 -9.21 1.00
C THR A 13 -2.42 -10.60 0.60
N SER A 14 -2.57 -10.94 -0.68
CA SER A 14 -2.13 -12.22 -1.24
C SER A 14 -1.71 -12.10 -2.69
N HIS A 15 -1.02 -13.10 -3.21
CA HIS A 15 -0.64 -13.18 -4.63
C HIS A 15 -1.85 -13.23 -5.57
N GLU A 16 -2.95 -13.81 -5.13
CA GLU A 16 -4.18 -13.89 -5.92
C GLU A 16 -4.91 -12.56 -6.05
N TYR A 17 -4.73 -11.65 -5.08
CA TYR A 17 -5.47 -10.39 -5.04
C TYR A 17 -4.84 -9.34 -5.96
N VAL A 18 -4.93 -9.57 -7.29
CA VAL A 18 -4.31 -8.71 -8.32
C VAL A 18 -5.11 -7.45 -8.65
N ALA A 19 -6.35 -7.35 -8.16
CA ALA A 19 -7.26 -6.24 -8.49
C ALA A 19 -6.84 -4.89 -7.87
N CYS A 20 -6.02 -4.91 -6.81
CA CYS A 20 -5.60 -3.72 -6.09
C CYS A 20 -4.07 -3.54 -6.12
N ALA A 21 -3.62 -2.48 -6.78
CA ALA A 21 -2.19 -2.16 -6.87
C ALA A 21 -1.55 -1.88 -5.49
N TYR A 22 -2.28 -1.29 -4.56
CA TYR A 22 -1.77 -1.00 -3.20
C TYR A 22 -1.55 -2.28 -2.41
N THR A 23 -2.47 -3.23 -2.49
CA THR A 23 -2.34 -4.56 -1.89
C THR A 23 -1.09 -5.28 -2.44
N GLN A 24 -0.85 -5.20 -3.75
CA GLN A 24 0.34 -5.76 -4.37
C GLN A 24 1.63 -5.03 -3.96
N LYS A 25 1.59 -3.71 -3.72
CA LYS A 25 2.75 -2.97 -3.17
C LYS A 25 3.12 -3.48 -1.78
N VAL A 26 2.14 -3.69 -0.89
CA VAL A 26 2.38 -4.26 0.45
C VAL A 26 3.05 -5.62 0.33
N LEU A 27 2.46 -6.53 -0.44
CA LEU A 27 2.95 -7.90 -0.63
C LEU A 27 4.41 -7.93 -1.10
N LYS A 28 4.71 -7.19 -2.17
CA LYS A 28 6.04 -7.14 -2.78
C LYS A 28 7.07 -6.46 -1.87
N PHE A 29 6.67 -5.39 -1.19
CA PHE A 29 7.56 -4.71 -0.24
C PHE A 29 7.96 -5.63 0.91
N CYS A 30 7.00 -6.35 1.51
CA CYS A 30 7.28 -7.27 2.60
C CYS A 30 8.28 -8.36 2.16
N LYS A 31 8.04 -9.03 1.03
CA LYS A 31 8.95 -10.02 0.45
C LYS A 31 10.36 -9.44 0.25
N MET A 32 10.46 -8.28 -0.42
CA MET A 32 11.74 -7.64 -0.72
C MET A 32 12.52 -7.26 0.53
N MET A 33 11.86 -6.66 1.51
CA MET A 33 12.56 -6.15 2.69
C MET A 33 12.92 -7.27 3.67
N ARG A 34 12.10 -8.32 3.75
CA ARG A 34 12.45 -9.52 4.51
C ARG A 34 13.66 -10.23 3.92
N ALA A 35 13.72 -10.38 2.60
CA ALA A 35 14.88 -10.94 1.90
C ALA A 35 16.18 -10.13 2.12
N ARG A 36 16.06 -8.85 2.49
CA ARG A 36 17.18 -7.97 2.87
C ARG A 36 17.52 -8.00 4.36
N GLY A 37 16.92 -8.90 5.14
CA GLY A 37 17.18 -9.09 6.56
C GLY A 37 16.53 -8.02 7.46
N HIS A 38 15.46 -7.40 7.02
CA HIS A 38 14.66 -6.50 7.86
C HIS A 38 13.52 -7.27 8.53
N TYR A 39 13.10 -6.81 9.70
CA TYR A 39 12.00 -7.40 10.44
C TYR A 39 10.68 -6.78 9.99
N ILE A 40 9.76 -7.60 9.53
CA ILE A 40 8.51 -7.17 8.91
C ILE A 40 7.33 -7.61 9.77
N ILE A 41 6.49 -6.65 10.15
CA ILE A 41 5.21 -6.89 10.81
C ILE A 41 4.11 -6.42 9.85
N HIS A 42 3.26 -7.34 9.41
CA HIS A 42 2.13 -7.02 8.55
C HIS A 42 0.83 -6.95 9.37
N TYR A 43 0.04 -5.91 9.14
CA TYR A 43 -1.28 -5.70 9.74
C TYR A 43 -2.33 -5.77 8.64
N GLY A 44 -3.19 -6.78 8.69
CA GLY A 44 -4.13 -6.99 7.59
C GLY A 44 -5.22 -8.00 7.90
N HIS A 45 -5.82 -8.49 6.82
CA HIS A 45 -6.88 -9.49 6.87
C HIS A 45 -6.36 -10.85 7.35
N GLU A 46 -7.20 -11.63 8.05
CA GLU A 46 -6.84 -12.94 8.60
C GLU A 46 -6.32 -13.94 7.57
N ASP A 47 -6.83 -13.89 6.33
CA ASP A 47 -6.39 -14.77 5.24
C ASP A 47 -5.20 -14.21 4.45
N SER A 48 -4.54 -13.15 4.92
CA SER A 48 -3.38 -12.58 4.22
C SER A 48 -2.21 -13.57 4.18
N GLN A 49 -1.58 -13.67 3.01
CA GLN A 49 -0.44 -14.55 2.74
C GLN A 49 0.78 -13.69 2.39
N VAL A 50 1.41 -13.15 3.42
CA VAL A 50 2.50 -12.19 3.31
C VAL A 50 3.79 -12.80 3.85
N ASP A 51 4.87 -12.63 3.10
CA ASP A 51 6.22 -12.97 3.58
C ASP A 51 6.67 -11.95 4.62
N CYS A 52 6.39 -12.22 5.89
CA CYS A 52 6.67 -11.38 7.04
C CYS A 52 7.15 -12.20 8.23
N ASP A 53 7.72 -11.53 9.24
CA ASP A 53 8.15 -12.17 10.49
C ASP A 53 6.98 -12.30 11.47
N GLU A 54 6.06 -11.33 11.47
CA GLU A 54 4.81 -11.37 12.22
C GLU A 54 3.64 -10.91 11.35
N HIS A 55 2.51 -11.61 11.48
CA HIS A 55 1.23 -11.16 10.94
C HIS A 55 0.26 -10.88 12.09
N ALA A 56 -0.27 -9.67 12.13
CA ALA A 56 -1.33 -9.27 13.05
C ALA A 56 -2.66 -9.18 12.29
N THR A 57 -3.60 -10.04 12.63
CA THR A 57 -4.96 -9.98 12.11
C THR A 57 -5.68 -8.78 12.72
N VAL A 58 -6.06 -7.83 11.90
CA VAL A 58 -6.78 -6.61 12.31
C VAL A 58 -8.16 -6.49 11.69
N ILE A 59 -8.48 -7.34 10.72
CA ILE A 59 -9.80 -7.46 10.09
C ILE A 59 -10.06 -8.91 9.68
N THR A 60 -11.31 -9.34 9.78
CA THR A 60 -11.73 -10.72 9.53
C THR A 60 -12.67 -10.84 8.34
N ASN A 61 -12.89 -12.08 7.87
CA ASN A 61 -13.92 -12.40 6.87
C ASN A 61 -15.32 -11.96 7.33
N GLU A 62 -15.60 -12.09 8.62
CA GLU A 62 -16.88 -11.67 9.19
C GLU A 62 -17.07 -10.16 9.07
N ASP A 63 -16.03 -9.38 9.38
CA ASP A 63 -16.06 -7.92 9.26
C ASP A 63 -16.27 -7.47 7.81
N LEU A 64 -15.54 -8.09 6.86
CA LEU A 64 -15.73 -7.79 5.45
C LEU A 64 -17.11 -8.19 4.95
N LYS A 65 -17.61 -9.36 5.36
CA LYS A 65 -18.96 -9.81 5.01
C LYS A 65 -20.04 -8.92 5.59
N LYS A 66 -19.87 -8.46 6.83
CA LYS A 66 -20.79 -7.52 7.47
C LYS A 66 -20.85 -6.17 6.72
N THR A 67 -19.71 -5.72 6.18
CA THR A 67 -19.61 -4.41 5.51
C THR A 67 -20.03 -4.49 4.05
N TYR A 68 -19.57 -5.51 3.32
CA TYR A 68 -19.67 -5.60 1.85
C TYR A 68 -20.54 -6.77 1.37
N GLY A 69 -21.12 -7.56 2.29
CA GLY A 69 -21.92 -8.74 1.93
C GLY A 69 -21.08 -9.81 1.22
N ASN A 70 -21.65 -10.38 0.19
CA ASN A 70 -20.99 -11.41 -0.63
C ASN A 70 -20.22 -10.79 -1.81
N HIS A 71 -19.43 -9.75 -1.56
CA HIS A 71 -18.66 -9.08 -2.61
C HIS A 71 -17.62 -10.03 -3.22
N ASN A 72 -17.66 -10.16 -4.55
CA ASN A 72 -16.66 -10.89 -5.33
C ASN A 72 -15.68 -9.91 -5.98
N TRP A 73 -14.49 -9.77 -5.42
CA TRP A 73 -13.45 -8.86 -5.91
C TRP A 73 -12.86 -9.27 -7.27
N ARG A 74 -13.09 -10.54 -7.72
CA ARG A 74 -12.68 -11.00 -9.04
C ARG A 74 -13.58 -10.48 -10.16
N GLU A 75 -14.81 -10.11 -9.82
CA GLU A 75 -15.83 -9.66 -10.78
C GLU A 75 -16.13 -8.16 -10.66
N ASN A 76 -15.98 -7.62 -9.44
CA ASN A 76 -16.42 -6.26 -9.14
C ASN A 76 -15.36 -5.48 -8.37
N PHE A 77 -15.20 -4.17 -8.66
CA PHE A 77 -14.41 -3.27 -7.82
C PHE A 77 -15.12 -3.00 -6.50
N PHE A 78 -14.32 -2.91 -5.43
CA PHE A 78 -14.82 -2.46 -4.15
C PHE A 78 -15.34 -1.02 -4.23
N LYS A 79 -16.51 -0.82 -3.64
CA LYS A 79 -16.98 0.49 -3.20
C LYS A 79 -16.76 0.51 -1.70
N PHE A 80 -15.85 1.33 -1.22
CA PHE A 80 -15.50 1.44 0.19
C PHE A 80 -15.74 2.85 0.68
N ASP A 81 -15.93 2.99 1.99
CA ASP A 81 -15.98 4.26 2.70
C ASP A 81 -15.02 4.17 3.90
N THR A 82 -14.17 5.18 4.08
CA THR A 82 -13.21 5.21 5.20
C THR A 82 -13.89 5.34 6.58
N GLY A 83 -15.18 5.58 6.61
CA GLY A 83 -16.03 5.57 7.80
C GLY A 83 -16.83 4.27 8.00
N ASP A 84 -16.76 3.31 7.08
CA ASP A 84 -17.51 2.05 7.20
C ASP A 84 -16.99 1.13 8.32
N HIS A 85 -17.74 0.04 8.56
CA HIS A 85 -17.38 -0.89 9.63
C HIS A 85 -16.02 -1.57 9.40
N ALA A 86 -15.67 -1.91 8.18
CA ALA A 86 -14.39 -2.55 7.89
C ALA A 86 -13.22 -1.61 8.23
N TYR A 87 -13.30 -0.35 7.83
CA TYR A 87 -12.27 0.66 8.11
C TYR A 87 -12.16 0.99 9.59
N THR A 88 -13.28 1.24 10.25
CA THR A 88 -13.28 1.58 11.70
C THR A 88 -12.80 0.43 12.55
N THR A 89 -13.12 -0.82 12.19
CA THR A 89 -12.59 -2.03 12.84
C THR A 89 -11.10 -2.16 12.61
N PHE A 90 -10.65 -2.01 11.37
CA PHE A 90 -9.23 -2.03 11.04
C PHE A 90 -8.44 -1.00 11.85
N TYR A 91 -8.92 0.26 11.91
CA TYR A 91 -8.23 1.31 12.67
C TYR A 91 -8.11 0.94 14.15
N LYS A 92 -9.22 0.56 14.78
CA LYS A 92 -9.25 0.19 16.20
C LYS A 92 -8.25 -0.91 16.51
N ASN A 93 -8.30 -1.99 15.75
CA ASN A 93 -7.47 -3.16 15.98
C ASN A 93 -6.00 -2.90 15.63
N ALA A 94 -5.72 -2.24 14.50
CA ALA A 94 -4.35 -1.90 14.11
C ALA A 94 -3.66 -0.95 15.09
N ILE A 95 -4.37 0.03 15.65
CA ILE A 95 -3.84 0.93 16.68
C ILE A 95 -3.39 0.11 17.91
N GLU A 96 -4.21 -0.83 18.37
CA GLU A 96 -3.85 -1.66 19.52
C GLU A 96 -2.71 -2.62 19.22
N GLU A 97 -2.76 -3.29 18.07
CA GLU A 97 -1.74 -4.26 17.66
C GLU A 97 -0.37 -3.60 17.42
N VAL A 98 -0.34 -2.40 16.86
CA VAL A 98 0.90 -1.60 16.72
C VAL A 98 1.42 -1.19 18.10
N ARG A 99 0.52 -0.75 19.02
CA ARG A 99 0.91 -0.33 20.38
C ARG A 99 1.67 -1.41 21.12
N THR A 100 1.25 -2.67 20.98
CA THR A 100 1.86 -3.81 21.69
C THR A 100 3.21 -4.25 21.10
N ARG A 101 3.49 -3.91 19.83
CA ARG A 101 4.66 -4.39 19.09
C ARG A 101 5.72 -3.34 18.80
N LYS A 102 5.35 -2.07 18.80
CA LYS A 102 6.28 -0.99 18.42
C LYS A 102 7.46 -0.87 19.37
N GLN A 103 8.61 -0.57 18.80
CA GLN A 103 9.86 -0.29 19.49
C GLN A 103 10.41 1.08 19.05
N LYS A 104 11.40 1.57 19.79
CA LYS A 104 12.07 2.82 19.44
C LYS A 104 12.72 2.72 18.05
N ASN A 105 12.51 3.74 17.23
CA ASN A 105 13.02 3.85 15.85
C ASN A 105 12.36 2.88 14.83
N ASP A 106 11.23 2.29 15.16
CA ASP A 106 10.45 1.54 14.18
C ASP A 106 9.79 2.47 13.16
N PHE A 107 9.57 1.91 11.97
CA PHE A 107 8.89 2.59 10.87
C PHE A 107 7.45 2.09 10.75
N ILE A 108 6.50 3.01 10.53
CA ILE A 108 5.12 2.67 10.17
C ILE A 108 4.84 3.13 8.73
N LEU A 109 4.32 2.21 7.91
CA LEU A 109 4.19 2.37 6.47
C LEU A 109 2.72 2.29 6.02
N PRO A 110 2.05 3.43 5.79
CA PRO A 110 0.67 3.50 5.31
C PRO A 110 0.61 3.35 3.77
N PHE A 111 0.67 2.13 3.24
CA PHE A 111 0.61 1.89 1.79
C PHE A 111 -0.69 2.36 1.15
N TRP A 112 -1.79 2.43 1.92
CA TRP A 112 -3.08 2.97 1.48
C TRP A 112 -3.18 4.50 1.69
N GLY A 113 -2.07 5.17 1.96
CA GLY A 113 -2.01 6.63 2.14
C GLY A 113 -2.94 7.13 3.24
N ALA A 114 -3.71 8.17 2.94
CA ALA A 114 -4.65 8.78 3.89
C ALA A 114 -5.74 7.80 4.38
N GLY A 115 -6.03 6.74 3.63
CA GLY A 115 -7.03 5.74 4.00
C GLY A 115 -6.68 4.91 5.24
N VAL A 116 -5.44 4.96 5.74
CA VAL A 116 -5.02 4.34 7.02
C VAL A 116 -4.33 5.34 7.95
N ARG A 117 -4.44 6.62 7.65
CA ARG A 117 -3.87 7.71 8.45
C ARG A 117 -4.23 7.66 9.93
N PRO A 118 -5.47 7.32 10.36
CA PRO A 118 -5.81 7.26 11.78
C PRO A 118 -4.92 6.35 12.61
N VAL A 119 -4.39 5.26 12.01
CA VAL A 119 -3.44 4.37 12.69
C VAL A 119 -2.10 5.07 12.92
N CYS A 120 -1.59 5.79 11.93
CA CYS A 120 -0.34 6.54 12.05
C CYS A 120 -0.46 7.72 13.01
N ASP A 121 -1.58 8.44 12.99
CA ASP A 121 -1.84 9.58 13.87
C ASP A 121 -1.89 9.15 15.36
N ALA A 122 -2.26 7.89 15.65
CA ALA A 122 -2.21 7.32 16.99
C ALA A 122 -0.79 6.93 17.46
N HIS A 123 0.20 6.93 16.55
CA HIS A 123 1.58 6.50 16.81
C HIS A 123 2.61 7.52 16.33
N GLN A 124 2.46 8.79 16.73
CA GLN A 124 3.34 9.89 16.33
C GLN A 124 4.79 9.77 16.87
N ASP A 125 5.02 8.85 17.79
CA ASP A 125 6.33 8.47 18.30
C ASP A 125 7.10 7.52 17.35
N MET A 126 6.46 7.02 16.31
CA MET A 126 7.08 6.21 15.25
C MET A 126 7.47 7.07 14.02
N ILE A 127 8.38 6.53 13.21
CA ILE A 127 8.77 7.16 11.96
C ILE A 127 7.75 6.77 10.88
N CYS A 128 6.78 7.66 10.61
CA CYS A 128 5.79 7.43 9.56
C CYS A 128 6.38 7.81 8.20
N VAL A 129 6.44 6.83 7.28
CA VAL A 129 6.88 7.02 5.90
C VAL A 129 5.77 6.55 4.97
N GLU A 130 5.26 7.43 4.12
CA GLU A 130 4.26 7.09 3.10
C GLU A 130 4.96 6.57 1.84
N PRO A 131 4.86 5.26 1.53
CA PRO A 131 5.62 4.64 0.46
C PRO A 131 4.84 4.56 -0.85
N GLY A 132 5.56 4.62 -1.96
CA GLY A 132 5.01 4.33 -3.29
C GLY A 132 3.87 5.24 -3.71
N ILE A 133 4.02 6.57 -3.46
CA ILE A 133 3.01 7.56 -3.83
C ILE A 133 2.94 7.70 -5.35
N GLY A 134 1.82 7.24 -5.93
CA GLY A 134 1.54 7.28 -7.37
C GLY A 134 0.07 7.58 -7.67
N TYR A 135 -0.62 8.28 -6.76
CA TYR A 135 -2.06 8.53 -6.79
C TYR A 135 -2.37 10.00 -6.56
N ALA A 136 -3.54 10.41 -7.03
CA ALA A 136 -4.03 11.77 -6.89
C ALA A 136 -4.59 12.04 -5.50
N GLY A 137 -4.13 13.11 -4.85
CA GLY A 137 -4.58 13.56 -3.53
C GLY A 137 -4.18 12.64 -2.39
N GLY A 138 -4.22 13.14 -1.19
CA GLY A 138 -4.09 12.32 0.00
C GLY A 138 -2.68 11.97 0.46
N HIS A 139 -1.62 12.49 -0.13
CA HIS A 139 -0.28 12.42 0.47
C HIS A 139 -0.21 13.40 1.65
N TRP A 140 0.23 12.91 2.80
CA TRP A 140 0.14 13.69 4.05
C TRP A 140 1.33 13.49 4.99
N ALA A 141 2.01 12.35 4.91
CA ALA A 141 3.11 12.04 5.81
C ALA A 141 4.28 13.02 5.60
N LYS A 142 5.04 13.25 6.68
CA LYS A 142 6.25 14.07 6.62
C LYS A 142 7.30 13.45 5.69
N TRP A 143 7.50 12.15 5.78
CA TRP A 143 8.45 11.40 4.96
C TRP A 143 7.70 10.70 3.84
N LYS A 144 8.11 10.92 2.59
CA LYS A 144 7.43 10.43 1.40
C LYS A 144 8.38 9.74 0.46
N VAL A 145 7.92 8.63 -0.11
CA VAL A 145 8.60 7.94 -1.20
C VAL A 145 7.65 7.92 -2.39
N TRP A 146 8.03 8.58 -3.47
CA TRP A 146 7.26 8.71 -4.69
C TRP A 146 7.60 7.59 -5.67
N GLU A 147 6.64 7.10 -6.44
CA GLU A 147 6.91 6.06 -7.44
C GLU A 147 7.49 6.59 -8.75
N SER A 148 7.41 7.89 -9.00
CA SER A 148 8.01 8.53 -10.17
C SER A 148 8.30 10.01 -9.96
N TYR A 149 9.31 10.52 -10.68
CA TYR A 149 9.59 11.96 -10.71
C TYR A 149 8.42 12.76 -11.28
N ALA A 150 7.68 12.21 -12.25
CA ALA A 150 6.53 12.91 -12.84
C ALA A 150 5.46 13.20 -11.77
N ILE A 151 5.09 12.21 -10.97
CA ILE A 151 4.12 12.39 -9.88
C ILE A 151 4.67 13.33 -8.82
N MET A 152 5.92 13.12 -8.37
CA MET A 152 6.54 13.96 -7.36
C MET A 152 6.55 15.43 -7.80
N HIS A 153 7.02 15.73 -9.01
CA HIS A 153 7.11 17.10 -9.50
C HIS A 153 5.73 17.75 -9.68
N ALA A 154 4.73 16.99 -10.15
CA ALA A 154 3.37 17.51 -10.28
C ALA A 154 2.81 17.96 -8.92
N TYR A 155 2.97 17.12 -7.88
CA TYR A 155 2.46 17.45 -6.56
C TYR A 155 3.27 18.52 -5.85
N LEU A 156 4.60 18.47 -5.90
CA LEU A 156 5.44 19.52 -5.33
C LEU A 156 5.20 20.87 -6.03
N GLY A 157 4.91 20.85 -7.33
CA GLY A 157 4.53 22.05 -8.07
C GLY A 157 3.21 22.64 -7.57
N LEU A 158 2.20 21.82 -7.34
CA LEU A 158 0.90 22.26 -6.80
C LEU A 158 1.02 22.78 -5.36
N ASP A 159 1.73 22.05 -4.50
CA ASP A 159 1.90 22.41 -3.08
C ASP A 159 2.79 23.64 -2.89
N SER A 160 3.65 23.96 -3.86
CA SER A 160 4.65 25.02 -3.78
C SER A 160 4.28 26.29 -4.56
N VAL A 161 3.05 26.41 -5.05
CA VAL A 161 2.62 27.59 -5.82
C VAL A 161 2.89 28.86 -5.03
N GLY A 162 3.73 29.74 -5.61
CA GLY A 162 4.15 31.00 -5.01
C GLY A 162 5.18 30.93 -3.87
N THR A 163 5.64 29.74 -3.47
CA THR A 163 6.55 29.60 -2.31
C THR A 163 7.86 28.87 -2.57
N CYS A 164 7.96 28.05 -3.62
CA CYS A 164 9.11 27.18 -3.92
C CYS A 164 9.55 26.29 -2.73
N LYS A 165 8.62 25.89 -1.87
CA LYS A 165 8.87 25.09 -0.65
C LYS A 165 8.69 23.61 -0.95
N ALA A 166 9.69 22.97 -1.55
CA ALA A 166 9.72 21.52 -1.69
C ALA A 166 10.59 20.86 -0.59
N PRO A 167 10.16 19.77 0.02
CA PRO A 167 11.00 18.99 0.94
C PRO A 167 12.19 18.39 0.20
N TRP A 168 13.40 18.70 0.65
CA TRP A 168 14.63 18.20 0.03
C TRP A 168 14.91 16.71 0.30
N TYR A 169 14.22 16.12 1.25
CA TYR A 169 14.38 14.72 1.66
C TYR A 169 13.35 13.77 1.03
N ASP A 170 12.42 14.27 0.23
CA ASP A 170 11.53 13.42 -0.58
C ASP A 170 12.36 12.68 -1.63
N CYS A 171 12.08 11.40 -1.83
CA CYS A 171 12.82 10.58 -2.79
C CYS A 171 11.88 9.82 -3.73
N VAL A 172 12.42 9.41 -4.87
CA VAL A 172 11.72 8.55 -5.83
C VAL A 172 12.33 7.16 -5.78
N ILE A 173 11.49 6.19 -5.43
CA ILE A 173 11.82 4.76 -5.56
C ILE A 173 10.70 4.13 -6.40
N PRO A 174 10.99 3.71 -7.63
CA PRO A 174 10.01 3.06 -8.50
C PRO A 174 9.42 1.79 -7.87
N ASN A 175 8.24 1.39 -8.35
CA ASN A 175 7.61 0.16 -7.89
C ASN A 175 8.54 -1.04 -8.09
N TYR A 176 8.58 -1.88 -7.08
CA TYR A 176 9.35 -3.12 -7.09
C TYR A 176 8.65 -4.21 -7.90
N PHE A 177 9.43 -4.87 -8.73
CA PHE A 177 9.05 -6.09 -9.43
C PHE A 177 10.16 -7.13 -9.23
N ASP A 178 9.79 -8.36 -8.88
CA ASP A 178 10.74 -9.45 -8.80
C ASP A 178 11.03 -9.97 -10.22
N PRO A 179 12.28 -9.95 -10.68
CA PRO A 179 12.62 -10.49 -11.99
C PRO A 179 12.27 -11.98 -12.17
N GLU A 180 12.23 -12.74 -11.07
CA GLU A 180 11.86 -14.16 -11.08
C GLU A 180 10.37 -14.39 -11.38
N ASP A 181 9.52 -13.35 -11.22
CA ASP A 181 8.11 -13.41 -11.61
C ASP A 181 7.92 -13.39 -13.16
N PHE A 182 9.00 -13.17 -13.93
CA PHE A 182 8.96 -13.01 -15.38
C PHE A 182 9.88 -13.99 -16.09
N GLU A 183 9.32 -14.82 -16.96
CA GLU A 183 10.10 -15.69 -17.83
C GLU A 183 10.65 -14.89 -19.02
N PHE A 184 11.98 -14.86 -19.18
CA PHE A 184 12.59 -14.24 -20.34
C PHE A 184 12.43 -15.11 -21.58
N LYS A 185 11.86 -14.54 -22.66
CA LYS A 185 11.80 -15.17 -23.99
C LYS A 185 12.58 -14.34 -25.01
N ALA A 186 13.63 -14.94 -25.55
CA ALA A 186 14.46 -14.30 -26.60
C ALA A 186 13.71 -14.17 -27.93
N VAL A 187 12.89 -15.17 -28.25
CA VAL A 187 12.06 -15.16 -29.47
C VAL A 187 10.79 -14.38 -29.22
N LYS A 188 10.55 -13.38 -30.04
CA LYS A 188 9.33 -12.56 -30.00
C LYS A 188 8.30 -13.15 -30.95
N GLU A 189 7.04 -13.07 -30.54
CA GLU A 189 5.90 -13.40 -31.38
C GLU A 189 5.43 -12.14 -32.15
N ASP A 190 4.73 -12.34 -33.25
CA ASP A 190 4.29 -11.25 -34.13
C ASP A 190 2.93 -10.68 -33.69
N TYR A 191 2.93 -10.02 -32.51
CA TYR A 191 1.76 -9.27 -32.01
C TYR A 191 2.17 -8.09 -31.11
N PHE A 192 1.24 -7.14 -30.95
CA PHE A 192 1.33 -6.08 -29.97
C PHE A 192 0.51 -6.43 -28.73
N LEU A 193 1.13 -6.44 -27.55
CA LEU A 193 0.47 -6.71 -26.29
C LEU A 193 0.06 -5.40 -25.60
N PHE A 194 -1.24 -5.24 -25.33
CA PHE A 194 -1.72 -4.28 -24.34
C PHE A 194 -1.99 -4.99 -23.01
N LEU A 195 -1.30 -4.57 -21.95
CA LEU A 195 -1.48 -5.09 -20.60
C LEU A 195 -1.98 -3.99 -19.68
N GLY A 196 -3.24 -4.05 -19.28
CA GLY A 196 -3.84 -3.06 -18.40
C GLY A 196 -5.36 -3.08 -18.42
N ARG A 197 -5.96 -2.27 -17.54
CA ARG A 197 -7.41 -2.04 -17.59
C ARG A 197 -7.79 -1.25 -18.83
N VAL A 198 -8.88 -1.66 -19.47
CA VAL A 198 -9.41 -0.97 -20.65
C VAL A 198 -10.21 0.26 -20.23
N TYR A 199 -9.57 1.42 -20.27
CA TYR A 199 -10.20 2.72 -20.07
C TYR A 199 -9.32 3.83 -20.67
N ASP A 200 -9.91 4.99 -20.98
CA ASP A 200 -9.26 6.11 -21.71
C ASP A 200 -7.92 6.55 -21.14
N GLY A 201 -7.82 6.63 -19.81
CA GLY A 201 -6.58 7.01 -19.12
C GLY A 201 -5.38 6.08 -19.34
N LYS A 202 -5.57 4.93 -20.02
CA LYS A 202 -4.50 4.00 -20.42
C LYS A 202 -4.09 4.13 -21.89
N GLY A 203 -4.67 5.09 -22.62
CA GLY A 203 -4.27 5.38 -24.01
C GLY A 203 -4.60 4.27 -25.00
N ILE A 204 -5.71 3.59 -24.81
CA ILE A 204 -6.14 2.47 -25.65
C ILE A 204 -6.84 2.90 -26.96
N HIS A 205 -7.04 4.19 -27.18
CA HIS A 205 -7.65 4.79 -28.37
C HIS A 205 -6.64 5.15 -29.43
#